data_72ffc30065255e4597473487be7226b1
#
_entry.id   72ffc30065255e4597473487be7226b1
#
_cell.length_a   1.000
_cell.length_b   1.000
_cell.length_c   1.000
_cell.angle_alpha   90.00
_cell.angle_beta   90.00
_cell.angle_gamma   90.00
#
_symmetry.space_group_name_H-M   'P 1'
#
loop_
_entity.id
_entity.type
_entity.pdbx_description
1 polymer ?
#
loop_
_entity_poly.entity_id
_entity_poly.type
_entity_poly.pdbx_seq_one_letter_code
_entity_poly.pdbx_strand_id
1 'polypeptide(L)'
;MRFGKIEYLNLLPFDVFLKGYRTSNSFKSTCNYKKSYPAKLNKEFLFRRIDAGFISSIAGMNAHYKAKACKAGIIAYKEVWSVLVLESSPASDYQSATSNALCLVLDLKGAVLIGDRALKYHYDSKHTNSKSSHFQNSTLKHNKPSKYYDMAKCWYDKTGLPFVFGRACFHTNDTFYKNLIQDFNHKLGQGKRYKGVKIPHYILMPYVKKIGITKTFATKYLEHIYYKIEAKEHHALTLFYRYLRIKGIKAPKRF
;
A
#
# COMPACT_ATOMS: atom_id res chain seq x y z
N MET A 1 -17.20 -11.85 -11.96
CA MET A 1 -15.81 -11.63 -11.47
C MET A 1 -15.71 -10.23 -10.88
N ARG A 2 -15.30 -10.12 -9.61
CA ARG A 2 -15.30 -8.87 -8.85
C ARG A 2 -13.90 -8.69 -8.22
N PHE A 3 -13.13 -7.73 -8.72
CA PHE A 3 -11.79 -7.44 -8.22
C PHE A 3 -11.80 -6.15 -7.38
N GLY A 4 -11.37 -6.26 -6.11
CA GLY A 4 -11.24 -5.12 -5.20
C GLY A 4 -9.94 -4.35 -5.44
N LYS A 5 -10.04 -3.05 -5.61
CA LYS A 5 -8.94 -2.18 -5.99
C LYS A 5 -8.68 -1.10 -4.95
N ILE A 6 -7.44 -1.01 -4.47
CA ILE A 6 -7.03 0.06 -3.58
C ILE A 6 -6.90 1.36 -4.38
N GLU A 7 -7.51 2.44 -3.89
CA GLU A 7 -7.53 3.75 -4.55
C GLU A 7 -6.39 4.66 -4.07
N TYR A 8 -5.16 4.13 -4.05
CA TYR A 8 -3.96 4.91 -3.72
C TYR A 8 -2.98 4.94 -4.89
N LEU A 9 -2.16 5.97 -4.92
CA LEU A 9 -1.14 6.16 -5.95
C LEU A 9 -0.20 4.94 -6.09
N ASN A 10 0.07 4.21 -5.02
CA ASN A 10 0.93 3.02 -5.03
C ASN A 10 0.43 1.88 -5.93
N LEU A 11 -0.86 1.80 -6.25
CA LEU A 11 -1.39 0.79 -7.20
C LEU A 11 -1.69 1.35 -8.59
N LEU A 12 -1.33 2.59 -8.87
CA LEU A 12 -1.51 3.18 -10.20
C LEU A 12 -0.85 2.36 -11.33
N PRO A 13 0.35 1.76 -11.17
CA PRO A 13 0.92 0.89 -12.20
C PRO A 13 0.04 -0.33 -12.53
N PHE A 14 -0.56 -0.96 -11.52
CA PHE A 14 -1.51 -2.06 -11.74
C PHE A 14 -2.78 -1.57 -12.45
N ASP A 15 -3.26 -0.38 -12.10
CA ASP A 15 -4.41 0.23 -12.74
C ASP A 15 -4.19 0.50 -14.24
N VAL A 16 -3.02 1.02 -14.57
CA VAL A 16 -2.63 1.27 -15.96
C VAL A 16 -2.51 -0.06 -16.73
N PHE A 17 -1.88 -1.06 -16.12
CA PHE A 17 -1.82 -2.40 -16.70
C PHE A 17 -3.22 -2.97 -16.96
N LEU A 18 -4.12 -2.88 -15.97
CA LEU A 18 -5.48 -3.43 -16.06
C LEU A 18 -6.33 -2.75 -17.14
N LYS A 19 -6.16 -1.44 -17.34
CA LYS A 19 -6.84 -0.70 -18.42
C LYS A 19 -6.49 -1.26 -19.82
N GLY A 20 -5.23 -1.61 -20.04
CA GLY A 20 -4.74 -2.22 -21.28
C GLY A 20 -4.91 -3.74 -21.37
N TYR A 21 -5.31 -4.40 -20.27
CA TYR A 21 -5.43 -5.85 -20.24
C TYR A 21 -6.61 -6.35 -21.08
N ARG A 22 -6.40 -7.43 -21.84
CA ARG A 22 -7.46 -8.04 -22.67
C ARG A 22 -8.46 -8.79 -21.78
N THR A 23 -9.57 -8.14 -21.49
CA THR A 23 -10.67 -8.69 -20.68
C THR A 23 -11.97 -7.95 -20.99
N SER A 24 -13.10 -8.48 -20.49
CA SER A 24 -14.41 -7.89 -20.73
C SER A 24 -14.55 -6.49 -20.15
N ASN A 25 -15.32 -5.63 -20.82
CA ASN A 25 -15.65 -4.30 -20.29
C ASN A 25 -16.44 -4.39 -18.97
N SER A 26 -17.28 -5.40 -18.80
CA SER A 26 -17.98 -5.69 -17.55
C SER A 26 -17.01 -5.87 -16.39
N PHE A 27 -15.95 -6.66 -16.56
CA PHE A 27 -14.92 -6.84 -15.53
C PHE A 27 -14.21 -5.52 -15.20
N LYS A 28 -13.81 -4.74 -16.22
CA LYS A 28 -13.16 -3.43 -16.03
C LYS A 28 -14.07 -2.44 -15.29
N SER A 29 -15.35 -2.41 -15.62
CA SER A 29 -16.35 -1.60 -14.92
C SER A 29 -16.48 -2.01 -13.45
N THR A 30 -16.56 -3.31 -13.17
CA THR A 30 -16.63 -3.83 -11.79
C THR A 30 -15.42 -3.41 -10.97
N CYS A 31 -14.20 -3.43 -11.54
CA CYS A 31 -12.99 -2.95 -10.88
C CYS A 31 -13.07 -1.45 -10.51
N ASN A 32 -13.76 -0.64 -11.30
CA ASN A 32 -13.98 0.76 -11.01
C ASN A 32 -14.98 0.99 -9.88
N TYR A 33 -16.04 0.19 -9.78
CA TYR A 33 -17.02 0.26 -8.69
C TYR A 33 -16.47 -0.25 -7.36
N LYS A 34 -15.58 -1.25 -7.38
CA LYS A 34 -15.01 -1.87 -6.18
C LYS A 34 -13.67 -1.24 -5.78
N LYS A 35 -13.59 0.10 -5.86
CA LYS A 35 -12.45 0.87 -5.35
C LYS A 35 -12.67 1.27 -3.90
N SER A 36 -11.66 1.13 -3.06
CA SER A 36 -11.71 1.64 -1.69
C SER A 36 -10.33 1.56 -1.00
N TYR A 37 -10.30 1.91 0.28
CA TYR A 37 -9.12 1.75 1.12
C TYR A 37 -8.95 0.29 1.61
N PRO A 38 -7.73 -0.12 2.03
CA PRO A 38 -7.41 -1.52 2.34
C PRO A 38 -8.32 -2.19 3.36
N ALA A 39 -8.63 -1.55 4.48
CA ALA A 39 -9.45 -2.17 5.53
C ALA A 39 -10.89 -2.47 5.07
N LYS A 40 -11.49 -1.62 4.23
CA LYS A 40 -12.80 -1.89 3.63
C LYS A 40 -12.72 -3.07 2.66
N LEU A 41 -11.70 -3.10 1.80
CA LEU A 41 -11.50 -4.21 0.86
C LEU A 41 -11.23 -5.53 1.58
N ASN A 42 -10.53 -5.52 2.73
CA ASN A 42 -10.38 -6.70 3.56
C ASN A 42 -11.75 -7.26 3.98
N LYS A 43 -12.66 -6.39 4.46
CA LYS A 43 -14.03 -6.80 4.82
C LYS A 43 -14.77 -7.35 3.62
N GLU A 44 -14.79 -6.63 2.49
CA GLU A 44 -15.43 -7.08 1.26
C GLU A 44 -14.90 -8.45 0.80
N PHE A 45 -13.60 -8.69 0.92
CA PHE A 45 -12.98 -9.97 0.60
C PHE A 45 -13.38 -11.07 1.59
N LEU A 46 -13.29 -10.81 2.89
CA LEU A 46 -13.67 -11.77 3.93
C LEU A 46 -15.15 -12.19 3.82
N PHE A 47 -16.05 -11.25 3.46
CA PHE A 47 -17.48 -11.53 3.23
C PHE A 47 -17.78 -12.03 1.81
N ARG A 48 -16.77 -12.31 0.98
CA ARG A 48 -16.92 -12.78 -0.41
C ARG A 48 -17.74 -11.84 -1.30
N ARG A 49 -17.72 -10.53 -1.01
CA ARG A 49 -18.34 -9.50 -1.84
C ARG A 49 -17.43 -9.09 -3.00
N ILE A 50 -16.13 -9.40 -2.90
CA ILE A 50 -15.15 -9.40 -3.98
C ILE A 50 -14.49 -10.78 -4.05
N ASP A 51 -14.13 -11.20 -5.25
CA ASP A 51 -13.57 -12.52 -5.51
C ASP A 51 -12.03 -12.51 -5.43
N ALA A 52 -11.42 -11.36 -5.73
CA ALA A 52 -9.99 -11.13 -5.70
C ALA A 52 -9.67 -9.66 -5.39
N GLY A 53 -8.41 -9.37 -5.02
CA GLY A 53 -7.92 -8.01 -4.81
C GLY A 53 -6.56 -7.97 -4.13
N PHE A 54 -6.03 -6.76 -3.97
CA PHE A 54 -4.89 -6.53 -3.10
C PHE A 54 -5.40 -6.39 -1.66
N ILE A 55 -5.13 -7.41 -0.86
CA ILE A 55 -5.60 -7.56 0.52
C ILE A 55 -4.44 -7.27 1.46
N SER A 56 -4.69 -6.60 2.58
CA SER A 56 -3.65 -6.30 3.56
C SER A 56 -2.95 -7.58 4.05
N SER A 57 -1.65 -7.53 4.27
CA SER A 57 -0.86 -8.73 4.60
C SER A 57 -1.38 -9.45 5.84
N ILE A 58 -1.81 -8.72 6.88
CA ILE A 58 -2.37 -9.33 8.09
C ILE A 58 -3.70 -10.06 7.81
N ALA A 59 -4.54 -9.56 6.92
CA ALA A 59 -5.78 -10.24 6.54
C ALA A 59 -5.51 -11.46 5.66
N GLY A 60 -4.50 -11.38 4.78
CA GLY A 60 -4.04 -12.49 3.94
C GLY A 60 -3.31 -13.61 4.71
N MET A 61 -3.02 -13.42 6.00
CA MET A 61 -2.43 -14.44 6.88
C MET A 61 -3.39 -15.61 7.16
N ASN A 62 -4.68 -15.39 7.07
CA ASN A 62 -5.69 -16.34 7.54
C ASN A 62 -6.00 -17.42 6.48
N ALA A 63 -5.38 -18.59 6.61
CA ALA A 63 -5.65 -19.78 5.78
C ALA A 63 -7.11 -20.28 5.91
N HIS A 64 -7.81 -19.92 6.99
CA HIS A 64 -9.20 -20.34 7.23
C HIS A 64 -10.20 -19.88 6.16
N TYR A 65 -9.88 -18.85 5.39
CA TYR A 65 -10.78 -18.34 4.34
C TYR A 65 -10.56 -18.99 2.97
N LYS A 66 -9.74 -20.04 2.90
CA LYS A 66 -9.38 -20.70 1.62
C LYS A 66 -8.92 -19.72 0.53
N ALA A 67 -8.39 -18.56 0.97
CA ALA A 67 -7.84 -17.59 0.05
C ALA A 67 -6.48 -18.04 -0.45
N LYS A 68 -6.28 -17.92 -1.75
CA LYS A 68 -4.98 -18.16 -2.39
C LYS A 68 -4.25 -16.85 -2.58
N ALA A 69 -2.99 -16.80 -2.17
CA ALA A 69 -2.11 -15.64 -2.38
C ALA A 69 -1.29 -15.82 -3.65
N CYS A 70 -1.24 -14.77 -4.45
CA CYS A 70 -0.38 -14.68 -5.63
C CYS A 70 1.00 -14.10 -5.29
N LYS A 71 1.93 -14.24 -6.24
CA LYS A 71 3.28 -13.68 -6.17
C LYS A 71 3.32 -12.18 -6.50
N ALA A 72 2.28 -11.43 -6.13
CA ALA A 72 2.26 -9.97 -6.25
C ALA A 72 1.79 -9.31 -4.95
N GLY A 73 2.31 -8.12 -4.67
CA GLY A 73 2.01 -7.36 -3.46
C GLY A 73 2.36 -5.88 -3.60
N ILE A 74 2.17 -5.16 -2.51
CA ILE A 74 2.63 -3.77 -2.33
C ILE A 74 3.76 -3.84 -1.32
N ILE A 75 4.99 -3.59 -1.79
CA ILE A 75 6.21 -3.88 -1.06
C ILE A 75 7.09 -2.64 -1.03
N ALA A 76 7.78 -2.40 0.07
CA ALA A 76 8.82 -1.40 0.16
C ALA A 76 10.14 -2.00 0.69
N TYR A 77 11.23 -1.59 0.06
CA TYR A 77 12.59 -1.78 0.54
C TYR A 77 13.06 -0.46 1.15
N LYS A 78 13.46 -0.46 2.41
CA LYS A 78 13.85 0.74 3.17
C LYS A 78 12.66 1.68 3.38
N GLU A 79 12.52 2.75 2.63
CA GLU A 79 11.47 3.77 2.80
C GLU A 79 10.26 3.52 1.92
N VAL A 80 9.07 3.93 2.41
CA VAL A 80 7.81 3.85 1.66
C VAL A 80 7.13 5.20 1.47
N TRP A 81 7.42 6.21 2.30
CA TRP A 81 6.86 7.58 2.30
C TRP A 81 5.36 7.69 2.53
N SER A 82 4.61 6.62 2.36
CA SER A 82 3.15 6.58 2.44
C SER A 82 2.61 5.74 3.59
N VAL A 83 3.46 5.34 4.55
CA VAL A 83 3.06 4.64 5.77
C VAL A 83 3.93 5.14 6.91
N LEU A 84 3.37 6.05 7.71
CA LEU A 84 4.09 6.84 8.70
C LEU A 84 3.50 6.65 10.10
N VAL A 85 4.32 6.87 11.13
CA VAL A 85 3.87 7.11 12.50
C VAL A 85 4.29 8.54 12.88
N LEU A 86 3.32 9.38 13.18
CA LEU A 86 3.55 10.76 13.59
C LEU A 86 3.80 10.80 15.10
N GLU A 87 4.79 11.58 15.56
CA GLU A 87 5.00 11.84 17.00
C GLU A 87 3.84 12.68 17.54
N SER A 88 2.81 12.01 18.01
CA SER A 88 1.60 12.57 18.59
C SER A 88 0.94 11.55 19.53
N SER A 89 -0.21 11.87 20.09
CA SER A 89 -1.01 10.88 20.83
C SER A 89 -1.27 9.63 19.99
N PRO A 90 -1.11 8.42 20.57
CA PRO A 90 -1.30 7.18 19.83
C PRO A 90 -2.69 7.08 19.21
N ALA A 91 -2.73 6.83 17.89
CA ALA A 91 -3.98 6.64 17.16
C ALA A 91 -3.79 5.64 16.02
N SER A 92 -4.75 4.75 15.87
CA SER A 92 -4.80 3.79 14.77
C SER A 92 -5.41 4.41 13.52
N ASP A 93 -4.88 4.08 12.35
CA ASP A 93 -5.51 4.45 11.09
C ASP A 93 -6.61 3.46 10.73
N TYR A 94 -7.85 3.94 10.59
CA TYR A 94 -9.01 3.11 10.26
C TYR A 94 -8.94 2.45 8.87
N GLN A 95 -8.03 2.91 8.02
CA GLN A 95 -7.87 2.40 6.66
C GLN A 95 -6.91 1.22 6.55
N SER A 96 -6.08 0.92 7.58
CA SER A 96 -5.06 -0.12 7.49
C SER A 96 -4.88 -0.99 8.71
N ALA A 97 -5.32 -2.22 8.62
CA ALA A 97 -5.05 -3.23 9.64
C ALA A 97 -3.56 -3.63 9.70
N THR A 98 -2.89 -3.76 8.54
CA THR A 98 -1.45 -4.14 8.50
C THR A 98 -0.57 -3.06 9.12
N SER A 99 -0.82 -1.77 8.81
CA SER A 99 0.04 -0.70 9.31
C SER A 99 -0.13 -0.49 10.81
N ASN A 100 -1.36 -0.61 11.34
CA ASN A 100 -1.60 -0.57 12.79
C ASN A 100 -0.87 -1.73 13.48
N ALA A 101 -0.95 -2.94 12.93
CA ALA A 101 -0.24 -4.10 13.47
C ALA A 101 1.29 -3.95 13.39
N LEU A 102 1.81 -3.38 12.30
CA LEU A 102 3.23 -3.10 12.15
C LEU A 102 3.72 -2.06 13.18
N CYS A 103 2.93 -1.02 13.44
CA CYS A 103 3.23 -0.04 14.49
C CYS A 103 3.43 -0.72 15.85
N LEU A 104 2.54 -1.65 16.20
CA LEU A 104 2.66 -2.45 17.44
C LEU A 104 3.86 -3.41 17.41
N VAL A 105 4.18 -4.03 16.28
CA VAL A 105 5.35 -4.92 16.11
C VAL A 105 6.65 -4.16 16.26
N LEU A 106 6.68 -2.91 15.83
CA LEU A 106 7.86 -2.03 15.91
C LEU A 106 7.96 -1.26 17.24
N ASP A 107 6.97 -1.41 18.14
CA ASP A 107 6.89 -0.66 19.39
C ASP A 107 6.91 0.88 19.22
N LEU A 108 6.40 1.34 18.07
CA LEU A 108 6.32 2.78 17.78
C LEU A 108 5.12 3.41 18.50
N LYS A 109 5.34 4.60 19.04
CA LYS A 109 4.31 5.40 19.72
C LYS A 109 3.94 6.60 18.85
N GLY A 110 2.66 6.81 18.59
CA GLY A 110 2.16 7.92 17.79
C GLY A 110 0.95 7.58 16.94
N ALA A 111 0.55 8.50 16.09
CA ALA A 111 -0.58 8.32 15.19
C ALA A 111 -0.14 7.69 13.86
N VAL A 112 -0.76 6.56 13.52
CA VAL A 112 -0.54 5.90 12.22
C VAL A 112 -1.24 6.69 11.12
N LEU A 113 -0.53 6.97 10.04
CA LEU A 113 -1.06 7.62 8.84
C LEU A 113 -0.64 6.83 7.60
N ILE A 114 -1.59 6.60 6.67
CA ILE A 114 -1.32 5.79 5.48
C ILE A 114 -1.81 6.40 4.18
N GLY A 115 -1.32 5.80 3.08
CA GLY A 115 -1.75 6.08 1.71
C GLY A 115 -1.45 7.50 1.26
N ASP A 116 -2.33 8.06 0.44
CA ASP A 116 -2.13 9.38 -0.16
C ASP A 116 -2.05 10.51 0.89
N ARG A 117 -2.68 10.34 2.06
CA ARG A 117 -2.59 11.28 3.20
C ARG A 117 -1.18 11.31 3.79
N ALA A 118 -0.59 10.14 4.03
CA ALA A 118 0.78 10.04 4.52
C ALA A 118 1.78 10.57 3.49
N LEU A 119 1.56 10.27 2.21
CA LEU A 119 2.40 10.76 1.13
C LEU A 119 2.38 12.29 1.04
N LYS A 120 1.20 12.90 1.17
CA LYS A 120 1.06 14.38 1.24
C LYS A 120 1.79 14.95 2.45
N TYR A 121 1.61 14.33 3.63
CA TYR A 121 2.30 14.76 4.85
C TYR A 121 3.83 14.71 4.68
N HIS A 122 4.35 13.62 4.12
CA HIS A 122 5.78 13.48 3.84
C HIS A 122 6.27 14.56 2.84
N TYR A 123 5.49 14.83 1.79
CA TYR A 123 5.78 15.88 0.83
C TYR A 123 5.88 17.25 1.50
N ASP A 124 4.86 17.63 2.28
CA ASP A 124 4.80 18.92 2.94
C ASP A 124 5.94 19.10 3.94
N SER A 125 6.26 18.07 4.74
CA SER A 125 7.36 18.11 5.72
C SER A 125 8.73 18.36 5.08
N LYS A 126 8.93 17.88 3.85
CA LYS A 126 10.18 18.10 3.08
C LYS A 126 10.25 19.52 2.48
N HIS A 127 9.10 20.11 2.13
CA HIS A 127 9.06 21.41 1.42
C HIS A 127 8.84 22.61 2.34
N THR A 128 8.30 22.41 3.55
CA THR A 128 8.14 23.48 4.54
C THR A 128 9.49 23.92 5.12
N ASN A 129 10.44 22.99 5.24
CA ASN A 129 11.81 23.31 5.71
C ASN A 129 12.62 24.17 4.73
N SER A 130 12.19 24.31 3.46
CA SER A 130 12.87 25.11 2.45
C SER A 130 12.35 26.57 2.33
N LYS A 131 11.22 26.90 2.98
CA LYS A 131 10.60 28.23 2.87
C LYS A 131 10.75 29.12 4.12
N SER A 132 11.46 28.69 5.15
CA SER A 132 11.57 29.44 6.42
C SER A 132 12.63 30.54 6.45
N SER A 133 13.14 31.05 5.30
CA SER A 133 14.12 32.13 5.29
C SER A 133 13.62 33.52 4.86
N HIS A 134 12.40 33.67 4.35
CA HIS A 134 11.85 34.99 4.02
C HIS A 134 10.31 34.98 4.06
N PHE A 135 9.68 35.23 5.18
CA PHE A 135 8.44 35.97 5.36
C PHE A 135 7.93 35.76 6.80
N GLN A 136 8.43 36.59 7.72
CA GLN A 136 7.76 36.84 9.01
C GLN A 136 6.66 37.87 8.74
N ASN A 137 5.42 37.44 8.65
CA ASN A 137 4.20 38.19 8.97
C ASN A 137 2.99 37.45 8.39
N SER A 138 2.48 36.45 9.09
CA SER A 138 1.07 36.10 9.03
C SER A 138 0.67 35.30 10.29
N THR A 139 -0.33 35.80 10.98
CA THR A 139 -0.91 35.32 12.26
C THR A 139 -1.67 33.99 12.15
N LEU A 140 -1.28 33.08 11.30
CA LEU A 140 -1.78 31.71 11.26
C LEU A 140 -0.68 30.79 11.81
N LYS A 141 -0.92 30.21 13.00
CA LYS A 141 -0.08 29.17 13.60
C LYS A 141 0.01 27.99 12.62
N HIS A 142 0.97 28.03 11.71
CA HIS A 142 1.37 26.84 10.94
C HIS A 142 2.08 25.93 11.94
N ASN A 143 1.37 24.90 12.42
CA ASN A 143 1.96 23.84 13.22
C ASN A 143 3.13 23.27 12.41
N LYS A 144 4.36 23.45 12.92
CA LYS A 144 5.57 22.82 12.40
C LYS A 144 5.25 21.32 12.27
N PRO A 145 5.50 20.67 11.10
CA PRO A 145 5.21 19.26 10.96
C PRO A 145 5.92 18.49 12.07
N SER A 146 5.16 17.70 12.82
CA SER A 146 5.70 16.86 13.89
C SER A 146 6.67 15.86 13.28
N LYS A 147 7.69 15.46 14.03
CA LYS A 147 8.60 14.39 13.65
C LYS A 147 7.81 13.12 13.37
N TYR A 148 8.25 12.32 12.43
CA TYR A 148 7.58 11.08 12.05
C TYR A 148 8.60 9.99 11.73
N TYR A 149 8.13 8.74 11.80
CA TYR A 149 8.88 7.55 11.43
C TYR A 149 8.26 6.91 10.18
N ASP A 150 9.08 6.59 9.17
CA ASP A 150 8.68 5.75 8.06
C ASP A 150 8.71 4.28 8.50
N MET A 151 7.55 3.62 8.51
CA MET A 151 7.45 2.28 9.08
C MET A 151 8.18 1.21 8.26
N ALA A 152 8.29 1.37 6.94
CA ALA A 152 9.07 0.44 6.13
C ALA A 152 10.57 0.57 6.42
N LYS A 153 11.05 1.81 6.65
CA LYS A 153 12.41 2.05 7.08
C LYS A 153 12.69 1.44 8.45
N CYS A 154 11.83 1.67 9.42
CA CYS A 154 11.96 1.09 10.77
C CYS A 154 11.97 -0.45 10.73
N TRP A 155 11.13 -1.06 9.90
CA TRP A 155 11.14 -2.51 9.69
C TRP A 155 12.44 -2.98 9.06
N TYR A 156 12.92 -2.29 8.02
CA TYR A 156 14.16 -2.63 7.35
C TYR A 156 15.37 -2.50 8.29
N ASP A 157 15.43 -1.43 9.07
CA ASP A 157 16.52 -1.20 10.04
C ASP A 157 16.55 -2.30 11.13
N LYS A 158 15.36 -2.82 11.53
CA LYS A 158 15.21 -3.90 12.51
C LYS A 158 15.54 -5.29 11.95
N THR A 159 15.24 -5.55 10.68
CA THR A 159 15.21 -6.93 10.14
C THR A 159 16.11 -7.15 8.92
N GLY A 160 16.57 -6.11 8.26
CA GLY A 160 17.27 -6.19 6.96
C GLY A 160 16.36 -6.62 5.78
N LEU A 161 15.05 -6.77 6.02
CA LEU A 161 14.09 -7.31 5.07
C LEU A 161 13.12 -6.24 4.55
N PRO A 162 12.59 -6.39 3.30
CA PRO A 162 11.52 -5.54 2.82
C PRO A 162 10.25 -5.73 3.65
N PHE A 163 9.32 -4.76 3.60
CA PHE A 163 8.00 -4.94 4.18
C PHE A 163 6.92 -5.11 3.10
N VAL A 164 6.05 -6.09 3.28
CA VAL A 164 4.91 -6.36 2.39
C VAL A 164 3.63 -5.86 3.04
N PHE A 165 3.08 -4.75 2.55
CA PHE A 165 1.87 -4.13 3.10
C PHE A 165 0.58 -4.82 2.67
N GLY A 166 0.56 -5.37 1.47
CA GLY A 166 -0.58 -6.07 0.91
C GLY A 166 -0.16 -7.11 -0.11
N ARG A 167 -1.04 -8.08 -0.34
CA ARG A 167 -0.84 -9.19 -1.27
C ARG A 167 -2.03 -9.32 -2.21
N ALA A 168 -1.80 -9.70 -3.44
CA ALA A 168 -2.86 -10.14 -4.33
C ALA A 168 -3.39 -11.50 -3.85
N CYS A 169 -4.69 -11.56 -3.56
CA CYS A 169 -5.38 -12.77 -3.08
C CYS A 169 -6.66 -13.01 -3.87
N PHE A 170 -7.09 -14.27 -3.96
CA PHE A 170 -8.37 -14.67 -4.56
C PHE A 170 -8.97 -15.88 -3.83
N HIS A 171 -10.29 -16.06 -3.89
CA HIS A 171 -10.99 -17.10 -3.15
C HIS A 171 -11.07 -18.45 -3.87
N THR A 172 -11.15 -18.41 -5.18
CA THR A 172 -11.38 -19.60 -6.02
C THR A 172 -10.12 -20.02 -6.75
N ASN A 173 -10.10 -21.24 -7.32
CA ASN A 173 -9.08 -21.69 -8.24
C ASN A 173 -9.18 -21.02 -9.62
N ASP A 174 -9.68 -19.79 -9.66
CA ASP A 174 -9.91 -19.08 -10.89
C ASP A 174 -8.56 -18.81 -11.57
N THR A 175 -8.33 -19.51 -12.68
CA THR A 175 -7.16 -19.35 -13.53
C THR A 175 -7.05 -17.91 -14.06
N PHE A 176 -8.18 -17.23 -14.24
CA PHE A 176 -8.21 -15.84 -14.68
C PHE A 176 -7.42 -14.92 -13.75
N TYR A 177 -7.70 -14.93 -12.44
CA TYR A 177 -6.99 -14.05 -11.50
C TYR A 177 -5.51 -14.42 -11.35
N LYS A 178 -5.21 -15.72 -11.41
CA LYS A 178 -3.82 -16.20 -11.41
C LYS A 178 -3.07 -15.68 -12.64
N ASN A 179 -3.66 -15.81 -13.82
CA ASN A 179 -3.07 -15.33 -15.07
C ASN A 179 -2.95 -13.81 -15.10
N LEU A 180 -3.99 -13.07 -14.68
CA LEU A 180 -3.96 -11.61 -14.56
C LEU A 180 -2.74 -11.13 -13.74
N ILE A 181 -2.48 -11.76 -12.60
CA ILE A 181 -1.36 -11.40 -11.72
C ILE A 181 -0.01 -11.86 -12.31
N GLN A 182 0.04 -13.02 -12.97
CA GLN A 182 1.24 -13.49 -13.66
C GLN A 182 1.61 -12.54 -14.81
N ASP A 183 0.63 -12.12 -15.61
CA ASP A 183 0.83 -11.20 -16.73
C ASP A 183 1.25 -9.80 -16.24
N PHE A 184 0.70 -9.34 -15.13
CA PHE A 184 1.19 -8.13 -14.48
C PHE A 184 2.66 -8.26 -14.07
N ASN A 185 3.03 -9.34 -13.40
CA ASN A 185 4.40 -9.60 -12.99
C ASN A 185 5.35 -9.74 -14.21
N HIS A 186 4.88 -10.34 -15.29
CA HIS A 186 5.63 -10.40 -16.55
C HIS A 186 5.82 -9.00 -17.14
N LYS A 187 4.77 -8.18 -17.15
CA LYS A 187 4.82 -6.79 -17.65
C LYS A 187 5.80 -5.90 -16.87
N LEU A 188 6.01 -6.17 -15.58
CA LEU A 188 7.03 -5.47 -14.78
C LEU A 188 8.47 -5.77 -15.28
N GLY A 189 8.68 -6.81 -16.09
CA GLY A 189 9.97 -7.23 -16.59
C GLY A 189 10.83 -7.91 -15.51
N GLN A 190 12.15 -7.92 -15.70
CA GLN A 190 13.09 -8.56 -14.75
C GLN A 190 13.15 -7.82 -13.38
N GLY A 191 12.77 -6.54 -13.34
CA GLY A 191 12.71 -5.77 -12.11
C GLY A 191 11.44 -6.01 -11.31
N LYS A 192 11.47 -5.65 -10.02
CA LYS A 192 10.31 -5.72 -9.11
C LYS A 192 9.48 -4.43 -9.11
N ARG A 193 9.99 -3.37 -9.72
CA ARG A 193 9.39 -2.04 -9.81
C ARG A 193 8.50 -1.91 -11.04
N TYR A 194 7.73 -0.83 -11.10
CA TYR A 194 6.78 -0.55 -12.18
C TYR A 194 7.42 -0.19 -13.55
N LYS A 195 8.73 -0.15 -13.69
CA LYS A 195 9.43 0.35 -14.90
C LYS A 195 8.94 -0.24 -16.22
N GLY A 196 8.44 -1.48 -16.23
CA GLY A 196 7.83 -2.11 -17.39
C GLY A 196 6.43 -1.58 -17.75
N VAL A 197 5.80 -0.80 -16.85
CA VAL A 197 4.48 -0.21 -17.06
C VAL A 197 4.62 1.29 -17.21
N LYS A 198 4.56 1.77 -18.46
CA LYS A 198 4.58 3.22 -18.72
C LYS A 198 3.27 3.85 -18.24
N ILE A 199 3.35 4.79 -17.31
CA ILE A 199 2.20 5.54 -16.79
C ILE A 199 1.99 6.79 -17.64
N PRO A 200 0.90 6.91 -18.42
CA PRO A 200 0.61 8.09 -19.21
C PRO A 200 0.43 9.34 -18.33
N HIS A 201 0.89 10.47 -18.82
CA HIS A 201 0.78 11.75 -18.10
C HIS A 201 -0.65 12.08 -17.69
N TYR A 202 -1.62 11.91 -18.60
CA TYR A 202 -3.03 12.20 -18.34
C TYR A 202 -3.68 11.28 -17.28
N ILE A 203 -3.08 10.11 -17.00
CA ILE A 203 -3.52 9.21 -15.92
C ILE A 203 -2.86 9.58 -14.59
N LEU A 204 -1.60 10.02 -14.61
CA LEU A 204 -0.87 10.40 -13.39
C LEU A 204 -1.37 11.73 -12.81
N MET A 205 -1.63 12.72 -13.66
CA MET A 205 -1.93 14.08 -13.21
C MET A 205 -3.17 14.23 -12.33
N PRO A 206 -4.29 13.49 -12.55
CA PRO A 206 -5.42 13.51 -11.62
C PRO A 206 -5.05 13.09 -10.18
N TYR A 207 -4.18 12.07 -10.02
CA TYR A 207 -3.67 11.66 -8.71
C TYR A 207 -2.78 12.74 -8.09
N VAL A 208 -1.85 13.29 -8.87
CA VAL A 208 -0.96 14.37 -8.45
C VAL A 208 -1.74 15.57 -7.93
N LYS A 209 -2.76 16.01 -8.67
CA LYS A 209 -3.65 17.12 -8.29
C LYS A 209 -4.46 16.78 -7.03
N LYS A 210 -5.08 15.58 -6.98
CA LYS A 210 -5.88 15.12 -5.85
C LYS A 210 -5.08 15.08 -4.56
N ILE A 211 -3.83 14.61 -4.62
CA ILE A 211 -2.95 14.50 -3.46
C ILE A 211 -2.34 15.86 -3.10
N GLY A 212 -2.16 16.75 -4.06
CA GLY A 212 -1.49 18.05 -3.88
C GLY A 212 0.03 17.94 -3.77
N ILE A 213 0.64 17.13 -4.65
CA ILE A 213 2.09 16.92 -4.74
C ILE A 213 2.58 17.23 -6.15
N THR A 214 3.89 17.29 -6.38
CA THR A 214 4.44 17.46 -7.73
C THR A 214 4.52 16.14 -8.50
N LYS A 215 4.50 16.21 -9.84
CA LYS A 215 4.72 15.06 -10.72
C LYS A 215 6.03 14.35 -10.43
N THR A 216 7.11 15.12 -10.28
CA THR A 216 8.45 14.58 -9.99
C THR A 216 8.46 13.81 -8.68
N PHE A 217 7.79 14.33 -7.64
CA PHE A 217 7.69 13.65 -6.36
C PHE A 217 6.86 12.35 -6.46
N ALA A 218 5.73 12.39 -7.16
CA ALA A 218 4.91 11.20 -7.41
C ALA A 218 5.69 10.10 -8.15
N THR A 219 6.49 10.47 -9.15
CA THR A 219 7.33 9.51 -9.89
C THR A 219 8.41 8.90 -8.99
N LYS A 220 9.11 9.72 -8.20
CA LYS A 220 10.09 9.24 -7.21
C LYS A 220 9.45 8.32 -6.18
N TYR A 221 8.26 8.68 -5.67
CA TYR A 221 7.52 7.83 -4.74
C TYR A 221 7.25 6.44 -5.33
N LEU A 222 6.79 6.36 -6.57
CA LEU A 222 6.52 5.07 -7.22
C LEU A 222 7.78 4.21 -7.38
N GLU A 223 8.96 4.79 -7.39
CA GLU A 223 10.24 4.04 -7.39
C GLU A 223 10.54 3.34 -6.06
N HIS A 224 9.91 3.74 -4.96
CA HIS A 224 10.00 3.05 -3.66
C HIS A 224 9.07 1.83 -3.57
N ILE A 225 8.13 1.68 -4.52
CA ILE A 225 7.14 0.60 -4.50
C ILE A 225 7.56 -0.55 -5.39
N TYR A 226 7.51 -1.76 -4.85
CA TYR A 226 7.82 -3.01 -5.52
C TYR A 226 6.58 -3.91 -5.52
N TYR A 227 6.47 -4.79 -6.51
CA TYR A 227 5.24 -5.55 -6.70
C TYR A 227 5.45 -7.07 -6.73
N LYS A 228 6.64 -7.59 -7.01
CA LYS A 228 6.88 -9.04 -7.05
C LYS A 228 7.22 -9.58 -5.68
N ILE A 229 6.50 -10.63 -5.27
CA ILE A 229 6.81 -11.41 -4.06
C ILE A 229 7.64 -12.62 -4.48
N GLU A 230 8.90 -12.62 -4.09
CA GLU A 230 9.85 -13.70 -4.28
C GLU A 230 10.30 -14.26 -2.90
N ALA A 231 11.37 -15.01 -2.84
CA ALA A 231 11.83 -15.67 -1.61
C ALA A 231 12.07 -14.66 -0.46
N LYS A 232 12.68 -13.51 -0.74
CA LYS A 232 13.00 -12.50 0.28
C LYS A 232 11.75 -11.86 0.87
N GLU A 233 10.78 -11.51 0.05
CA GLU A 233 9.50 -10.95 0.49
C GLU A 233 8.66 -12.00 1.24
N HIS A 234 8.71 -13.25 0.80
CA HIS A 234 8.04 -14.35 1.49
C HIS A 234 8.63 -14.57 2.88
N HIS A 235 9.97 -14.53 3.01
CA HIS A 235 10.65 -14.59 4.29
C HIS A 235 10.22 -13.42 5.21
N ALA A 236 10.17 -12.20 4.67
CA ALA A 236 9.71 -11.02 5.40
C ALA A 236 8.27 -11.17 5.93
N LEU A 237 7.35 -11.70 5.11
CA LEU A 237 5.97 -12.00 5.52
C LEU A 237 5.94 -13.03 6.66
N THR A 238 6.70 -14.11 6.54
CA THR A 238 6.79 -15.16 7.56
C THR A 238 7.29 -14.60 8.88
N LEU A 239 8.32 -13.75 8.84
CA LEU A 239 8.85 -13.08 10.02
C LEU A 239 7.82 -12.14 10.64
N PHE A 240 7.11 -11.34 9.82
CA PHE A 240 6.04 -10.46 10.29
C PHE A 240 4.93 -11.25 10.99
N TYR A 241 4.47 -12.36 10.40
CA TYR A 241 3.47 -13.23 11.02
C TYR A 241 3.94 -13.87 12.32
N ARG A 242 5.24 -14.19 12.43
CA ARG A 242 5.84 -14.66 13.68
C ARG A 242 5.76 -13.58 14.78
N TYR A 243 6.11 -12.31 14.46
CA TYR A 243 5.99 -11.21 15.41
C TYR A 243 4.53 -10.96 15.83
N LEU A 244 3.57 -11.05 14.91
CA LEU A 244 2.15 -10.92 15.26
C LEU A 244 1.72 -11.97 16.30
N ARG A 245 2.14 -13.23 16.10
CA ARG A 245 1.84 -14.32 17.05
C ARG A 245 2.49 -14.08 18.41
N ILE A 246 3.76 -13.71 18.45
CA ILE A 246 4.49 -13.43 19.69
C ILE A 246 3.80 -12.30 20.48
N LYS A 247 3.32 -11.26 19.80
CA LYS A 247 2.64 -10.12 20.42
C LYS A 247 1.12 -10.33 20.62
N GLY A 248 0.59 -11.51 20.30
CA GLY A 248 -0.84 -11.81 20.44
C GLY A 248 -1.76 -11.00 19.49
N ILE A 249 -1.20 -10.38 18.44
CA ILE A 249 -1.96 -9.57 17.50
C ILE A 249 -2.70 -10.49 16.53
N LYS A 250 -4.03 -10.40 16.56
CA LYS A 250 -4.90 -11.25 15.74
C LYS A 250 -5.19 -10.62 14.38
N ALA A 251 -5.25 -11.46 13.34
CA ALA A 251 -5.73 -11.03 12.03
C ALA A 251 -7.22 -10.66 12.09
N PRO A 252 -7.68 -9.71 11.24
CA PRO A 252 -9.11 -9.41 11.12
C PRO A 252 -9.90 -10.67 10.82
N LYS A 253 -10.98 -10.89 11.56
CA LYS A 253 -11.90 -12.03 11.39
C LYS A 253 -13.17 -11.58 10.68
N ARG A 254 -13.89 -12.56 10.15
CA ARG A 254 -15.24 -12.34 9.59
C ARG A 254 -16.23 -11.97 10.69
N PHE A 255 -16.06 -12.56 11.86
CA PHE A 255 -16.81 -12.31 13.10
C PHE A 255 -15.86 -12.44 14.28
#